data_856473008c7471f4b6e425f8f379241f
#
_entry.id   856473008c7471f4b6e425f8f379241f
#
_cell.length_a   1.000
_cell.length_b   1.000
_cell.length_c   1.000
_cell.angle_alpha   90.00
_cell.angle_beta   90.00
_cell.angle_gamma   90.00
#
_symmetry.space_group_name_H-M   'P 1'
#
loop_
_entity.id
_entity.type
_entity.pdbx_description
1 polymer ?
#
loop_
_entity_poly.entity_id
_entity_poly.type
_entity_poly.pdbx_seq_one_letter_code
_entity_poly.pdbx_strand_id
1 'polypeptide(L)'
;MPVLLVYGDSDMFRPERIVKFYQLLGGGLKDAGWGREHMSGNRLAILPNATHYDILYAPELTTTVLSFLNGYERAKTPGTSR
;
A
#
# COMPACT_ATOMS: atom_id res chain seq x y z
N MET A 1 -0.37 -5.68 -12.71
CA MET A 1 0.87 -5.18 -12.08
C MET A 1 0.56 -4.65 -10.69
N PRO A 2 1.32 -5.01 -9.69
CA PRO A 2 1.09 -4.48 -8.35
C PRO A 2 1.39 -2.98 -8.27
N VAL A 3 0.58 -2.28 -7.50
CA VAL A 3 0.70 -0.84 -7.32
C VAL A 3 0.71 -0.54 -5.83
N LEU A 4 1.60 0.35 -5.42
CA LEU A 4 1.61 0.88 -4.05
C LEU A 4 1.22 2.35 -4.12
N LEU A 5 0.17 2.71 -3.37
CA LEU A 5 -0.24 4.10 -3.20
C LEU A 5 0.21 4.55 -1.81
N VAL A 6 0.91 5.68 -1.75
CA VAL A 6 1.39 6.24 -0.48
C VAL A 6 0.93 7.68 -0.37
N TYR A 7 0.28 8.00 0.73
CA TYR A 7 -0.23 9.33 0.99
C TYR A 7 0.06 9.71 2.44
N GLY A 8 0.03 11.01 2.73
CA GLY A 8 0.12 11.48 4.10
C GLY A 8 -1.25 11.58 4.74
N ASP A 9 -1.30 11.48 6.05
CA ASP A 9 -2.57 11.63 6.76
C ASP A 9 -3.09 13.06 6.72
N SER A 10 -2.21 14.01 6.39
CA SER A 10 -2.58 15.42 6.24
C SER A 10 -2.35 15.87 4.80
N ASP A 11 -2.58 14.98 3.86
CA ASP A 11 -2.39 15.23 2.45
C ASP A 11 -3.45 16.19 1.92
N MET A 12 -3.14 16.82 0.78
CA MET A 12 -4.10 17.68 0.10
C MET A 12 -5.28 16.89 -0.46
N PHE A 13 -5.09 15.60 -0.71
CA PHE A 13 -6.19 14.74 -1.14
C PHE A 13 -6.94 14.23 0.07
N ARG A 14 -8.26 14.28 -0.01
CA ARG A 14 -9.11 13.81 1.09
C ARG A 14 -9.03 12.29 1.20
N PRO A 15 -9.07 11.74 2.42
CA PRO A 15 -8.97 10.28 2.59
C PRO A 15 -10.01 9.50 1.78
N GLU A 16 -11.22 10.01 1.64
CA GLU A 16 -12.25 9.29 0.89
C GLU A 16 -11.89 9.18 -0.59
N ARG A 17 -11.16 10.16 -1.14
CA ARG A 17 -10.71 10.09 -2.53
C ARG A 17 -9.57 9.12 -2.69
N ILE A 18 -8.68 9.05 -1.70
CA ILE A 18 -7.57 8.10 -1.70
C ILE A 18 -8.12 6.67 -1.69
N VAL A 19 -9.08 6.41 -0.83
CA VAL A 19 -9.71 5.10 -0.72
C VAL A 19 -10.43 4.75 -2.02
N LYS A 20 -11.13 5.72 -2.61
CA LYS A 20 -11.83 5.49 -3.87
C LYS A 20 -10.87 5.09 -4.97
N PHE A 21 -9.74 5.78 -5.06
CA PHE A 21 -8.73 5.47 -6.06
C PHE A 21 -8.18 4.06 -5.86
N TYR A 22 -7.89 3.71 -4.61
CA TYR A 22 -7.41 2.37 -4.28
C TYR A 22 -8.41 1.30 -4.70
N GLN A 23 -9.70 1.55 -4.47
CA GLN A 23 -10.75 0.61 -4.87
C GLN A 23 -10.88 0.50 -6.38
N LEU A 24 -10.68 1.60 -7.11
CA LEU A 24 -10.71 1.56 -8.56
C LEU A 24 -9.58 0.69 -9.13
N LEU A 25 -8.49 0.56 -8.39
CA LEU A 25 -7.39 -0.31 -8.77
C LEU A 25 -7.62 -1.77 -8.33
N GLY A 26 -8.74 -2.04 -7.68
CA GLY A 26 -9.08 -3.38 -7.25
C GLY A 26 -8.72 -3.70 -5.82
N GLY A 27 -8.29 -2.69 -5.04
CA GLY A 27 -7.91 -2.91 -3.65
C GLY A 27 -9.08 -2.72 -2.70
N GLY A 28 -9.04 -3.42 -1.58
CA GLY A 28 -9.97 -3.20 -0.50
C GLY A 28 -11.43 -3.50 -0.82
N LEU A 29 -11.69 -4.31 -1.85
CA LEU A 29 -13.07 -4.56 -2.27
C LEU A 29 -13.73 -5.67 -1.48
N LYS A 30 -12.96 -6.51 -0.83
CA LYS A 30 -13.51 -7.55 0.02
C LYS A 30 -12.46 -7.99 1.04
N ASP A 31 -12.93 -8.67 2.07
CA ASP A 31 -12.06 -9.20 3.10
C ASP A 31 -11.10 -10.22 2.49
N ALA A 32 -9.83 -10.12 2.87
CA ALA A 32 -8.82 -11.05 2.36
C ALA A 32 -9.02 -12.48 2.88
N GLY A 33 -9.64 -12.63 4.05
CA GLY A 33 -9.84 -13.93 4.67
C GLY A 33 -8.66 -14.32 5.56
N TRP A 34 -8.87 -15.33 6.38
CA TRP A 34 -7.85 -15.80 7.31
C TRP A 34 -6.58 -16.24 6.59
N GLY A 35 -6.72 -16.92 5.45
CA GLY A 35 -5.59 -17.40 4.67
C GLY A 35 -5.07 -16.38 3.68
N ARG A 36 -5.60 -15.17 3.70
CA ARG A 36 -5.19 -14.07 2.82
C ARG A 36 -5.42 -14.39 1.33
N GLU A 37 -6.32 -15.30 1.04
CA GLU A 37 -6.52 -15.80 -0.33
C GLU A 37 -7.15 -14.75 -1.24
N HIS A 38 -7.79 -13.74 -0.68
CA HIS A 38 -8.46 -12.70 -1.48
C HIS A 38 -7.70 -11.38 -1.49
N MET A 39 -6.41 -11.39 -1.12
CA MET A 39 -5.64 -10.15 -1.12
C MET A 39 -5.40 -9.67 -2.55
N SER A 40 -5.59 -8.38 -2.75
CA SER A 40 -5.20 -7.72 -3.98
C SER A 40 -3.67 -7.62 -4.04
N GLY A 41 -3.12 -7.51 -5.26
CA GLY A 41 -1.70 -7.21 -5.42
C GLY A 41 -1.35 -5.77 -5.12
N ASN A 42 -2.37 -4.92 -4.97
CA ASN A 42 -2.16 -3.50 -4.71
C ASN A 42 -2.11 -3.23 -3.21
N ARG A 43 -1.43 -2.18 -2.82
CA ARG A 43 -1.25 -1.81 -1.42
C ARG A 43 -1.53 -0.34 -1.23
N LEU A 44 -1.97 0.01 -0.04
CA LEU A 44 -2.25 1.39 0.34
C LEU A 44 -1.56 1.68 1.66
N ALA A 45 -0.86 2.81 1.72
CA ALA A 45 -0.25 3.28 2.95
C ALA A 45 -0.60 4.74 3.15
N ILE A 46 -1.07 5.08 4.34
CA ILE A 46 -1.29 6.47 4.73
C ILE A 46 -0.38 6.73 5.91
N LEU A 47 0.64 7.55 5.68
CA LEU A 47 1.70 7.76 6.67
C LEU A 47 1.31 8.84 7.67
N PRO A 48 1.61 8.63 8.95
CA PRO A 48 1.28 9.60 9.98
C PRO A 48 2.16 10.84 9.89
N ASN A 49 1.61 11.97 10.30
CA ASN A 49 2.34 13.22 10.41
C ASN A 49 3.01 13.61 9.10
N ALA A 50 2.33 13.42 7.99
CA ALA A 50 2.89 13.71 6.68
C ALA A 50 1.87 14.45 5.82
N THR A 51 2.37 15.38 5.01
CA THR A 51 1.56 16.11 4.03
C THR A 51 2.01 15.71 2.64
N HIS A 52 1.27 16.17 1.64
CA HIS A 52 1.67 15.95 0.26
C HIS A 52 3.05 16.54 -0.04
N TYR A 53 3.42 17.60 0.67
CA TYR A 53 4.63 18.36 0.36
C TYR A 53 5.88 17.82 1.04
N ASP A 54 5.74 17.10 2.15
CA ASP A 54 6.89 16.60 2.90
C ASP A 54 6.94 15.08 3.00
N ILE A 55 6.03 14.39 2.31
CA ILE A 55 5.97 12.93 2.41
C ILE A 55 7.26 12.26 1.94
N LEU A 56 7.98 12.90 1.01
CA LEU A 56 9.23 12.33 0.53
C LEU A 56 10.31 12.28 1.60
N TYR A 57 10.14 13.07 2.66
CA TYR A 57 11.09 13.11 3.77
C TYR A 57 10.60 12.34 4.98
N ALA A 58 9.43 11.71 4.88
CA ALA A 58 8.90 10.95 6.01
C ALA A 58 9.75 9.70 6.25
N PRO A 59 10.18 9.45 7.48
CA PRO A 59 11.02 8.28 7.74
C PRO A 59 10.30 6.97 7.44
N GLU A 60 8.98 6.95 7.55
CA GLU A 60 8.21 5.74 7.28
C GLU A 60 8.13 5.40 5.79
N LEU A 61 8.44 6.34 4.90
CA LEU A 61 8.30 6.10 3.47
C LEU A 61 9.23 5.00 2.98
N THR A 62 10.50 5.07 3.36
CA THR A 62 11.47 4.08 2.94
C THR A 62 11.08 2.69 3.42
N THR A 63 10.72 2.57 4.69
CA THR A 63 10.31 1.28 5.24
C THR A 63 9.09 0.73 4.51
N THR A 64 8.11 1.58 4.22
CA THR A 64 6.89 1.17 3.52
C THR A 64 7.21 0.67 2.12
N VAL A 65 8.04 1.40 1.38
CA VAL A 65 8.39 1.01 0.01
C VAL A 65 9.16 -0.30 0.01
N LEU A 66 10.12 -0.43 0.92
CA LEU A 66 10.90 -1.67 1.00
C LEU A 66 10.02 -2.86 1.36
N SER A 67 9.08 -2.67 2.27
CA SER A 67 8.16 -3.73 2.64
C SER A 67 7.33 -4.19 1.46
N PHE A 68 6.85 -3.24 0.66
CA PHE A 68 6.07 -3.56 -0.55
C PHE A 68 6.91 -4.34 -1.55
N LEU A 69 8.14 -3.88 -1.81
CA LEU A 69 9.01 -4.54 -2.78
C LEU A 69 9.39 -5.94 -2.31
N ASN A 70 9.67 -6.10 -1.01
CA ASN A 70 9.99 -7.42 -0.47
C ASN A 70 8.81 -8.38 -0.58
N GLY A 71 7.61 -7.88 -0.34
CA GLY A 71 6.41 -8.70 -0.49
C GLY A 71 6.18 -9.13 -1.92
N TYR A 72 6.44 -8.23 -2.86
CA TYR A 72 6.33 -8.54 -4.28
C TYR A 72 7.35 -9.60 -4.70
N GLU A 73 8.59 -9.48 -4.22
CA GLU A 73 9.62 -10.47 -4.53
C GLU A 73 9.27 -11.83 -4.00
N ARG A 74 8.73 -11.90 -2.78
CA ARG A 74 8.30 -13.18 -2.23
C ARG A 74 7.21 -13.82 -3.06
N ALA A 75 6.29 -13.02 -3.57
CA ALA A 75 5.22 -13.55 -4.40
C ALA A 75 5.74 -14.07 -5.73
N LYS A 76 6.83 -13.48 -6.23
CA LYS A 76 7.42 -13.87 -7.50
C LYS A 76 8.25 -15.14 -7.42
N THR A 77 8.67 -15.54 -6.23
CA THR A 77 9.52 -16.71 -6.05
C THR A 77 8.78 -17.77 -5.26
N PRO A 78 7.84 -18.44 -5.90
CA PRO A 78 7.08 -19.48 -5.21
C PRO A 78 8.01 -20.61 -4.75
N GLY A 79 7.67 -21.19 -3.62
CA GLY A 79 8.50 -22.24 -3.06
C GLY A 79 9.54 -21.73 -2.08
N THR A 80 9.78 -20.46 -2.03
CA THR A 80 10.65 -19.85 -1.03
C THR A 80 9.83 -19.66 0.23
N SER A 81 10.21 -20.34 1.24
CA SER A 81 9.42 -20.18 2.46
C SER A 81 9.85 -19.00 3.25
N ARG A 82 9.63 -18.74 3.40
CA ARG A 82 9.95 -17.90 4.17
C ARG A 82 9.84 -17.84 4.86
#